data_b516748de06dd0eceb14014480dea3a2
#
_entry.id   b516748de06dd0eceb14014480dea3a2
#
_cell.length_a   1.000
_cell.length_b   1.000
_cell.length_c   1.000
_cell.angle_alpha   90.00
_cell.angle_beta   90.00
_cell.angle_gamma   90.00
#
_symmetry.space_group_name_H-M   'P 1'
#
loop_
_entity.id
_entity.type
_entity.pdbx_description
1 polymer ?
#
loop_
_entity_poly.entity_id
_entity_poly.type
_entity_poly.pdbx_seq_one_letter_code
_entity_poly.pdbx_strand_id
1 'polypeptide(L)'
;MILEEFDQNRKAIINPEDLIEPIEGFPQTAVSCFARETFARMLADFDHELITTTSMANIEIPIYRVFADGQELALFNAPVGASACVAILEDLIAFGMKKLVLFGTCGVLNEDIKETSIIIPTAALRDEGTSYHYQPASSEIAVNVGLQDFLVNFLEQRGISHSLGKVWTTDGIFRETADKLRRRKEAGAICVDMECSAVAALAAFRDIQVCQFFYAADHLSEEAWDMRNLANHADLDEKDKVANLAIQIALAL
;
A
#
# COMPACT_ATOMS: atom_id res chain seq x y z
N MET A 1 26.66 -6.74 2.62
CA MET A 1 25.83 -7.80 1.97
C MET A 1 25.32 -7.24 0.65
N ILE A 2 24.92 -8.08 -0.30
CA ILE A 2 24.42 -7.61 -1.61
C ILE A 2 23.26 -6.60 -1.50
N LEU A 3 22.42 -6.70 -0.48
CA LEU A 3 21.36 -5.73 -0.19
C LEU A 3 21.87 -4.35 0.29
N GLU A 4 23.17 -4.19 0.52
CA GLU A 4 23.80 -2.91 0.92
C GLU A 4 24.40 -2.17 -0.28
N GLU A 5 24.32 -2.76 -1.48
CA GLU A 5 24.91 -2.25 -2.73
C GLU A 5 23.91 -1.39 -3.51
N PHE A 6 23.42 -0.31 -2.88
CA PHE A 6 22.50 0.62 -3.54
C PHE A 6 23.23 1.46 -4.58
N ASP A 7 22.69 1.49 -5.82
CA ASP A 7 23.16 2.37 -6.90
C ASP A 7 22.28 3.62 -6.99
N GLN A 8 22.89 4.80 -6.89
CA GLN A 8 22.20 6.09 -6.99
C GLN A 8 21.77 6.46 -8.41
N ASN A 9 22.25 5.73 -9.43
CA ASN A 9 21.89 6.00 -10.81
C ASN A 9 20.40 5.66 -11.03
N ARG A 10 19.62 6.67 -11.37
CA ARG A 10 18.18 6.49 -11.63
C ARG A 10 17.89 5.82 -12.97
N LYS A 11 18.86 5.81 -13.90
CA LYS A 11 18.71 5.17 -15.19
C LYS A 11 19.22 3.74 -15.14
N ALA A 12 18.31 2.79 -15.26
CA ALA A 12 18.61 1.38 -15.41
C ALA A 12 18.93 1.01 -16.87
N ILE A 13 19.29 -0.25 -17.13
CA ILE A 13 19.45 -0.78 -18.51
C ILE A 13 18.08 -0.91 -19.19
N ILE A 14 17.05 -1.29 -18.42
CA ILE A 14 15.65 -1.31 -18.85
C ILE A 14 14.89 -0.39 -17.90
N ASN A 15 14.22 0.61 -18.44
CA ASN A 15 13.39 1.54 -17.68
C ASN A 15 11.92 1.34 -18.04
N PRO A 16 10.96 1.71 -17.15
CA PRO A 16 9.53 1.60 -17.48
C PRO A 16 9.18 2.29 -18.82
N GLU A 17 9.77 3.43 -19.11
CA GLU A 17 9.56 4.22 -20.33
C GLU A 17 10.06 3.54 -21.61
N ASP A 18 10.90 2.50 -21.50
CA ASP A 18 11.32 1.69 -22.66
C ASP A 18 10.23 0.71 -23.12
N LEU A 19 9.25 0.43 -22.26
CA LEU A 19 8.18 -0.55 -22.48
C LEU A 19 6.78 0.07 -22.44
N ILE A 20 6.62 1.19 -21.73
CA ILE A 20 5.34 1.81 -21.41
C ILE A 20 5.29 3.21 -22.02
N GLU A 21 4.34 3.43 -22.90
CA GLU A 21 4.05 4.76 -23.44
C GLU A 21 3.12 5.54 -22.49
N PRO A 22 3.41 6.82 -22.21
CA PRO A 22 2.51 7.67 -21.43
C PRO A 22 1.12 7.74 -22.06
N ILE A 23 0.08 7.74 -21.24
CA ILE A 23 -1.31 7.84 -21.71
C ILE A 23 -1.76 9.28 -21.52
N GLU A 24 -2.10 9.95 -22.62
CA GLU A 24 -2.65 11.31 -22.56
C GLU A 24 -3.95 11.34 -21.74
N GLY A 25 -4.03 12.26 -20.78
CA GLY A 25 -5.18 12.36 -19.88
C GLY A 25 -5.28 11.24 -18.83
N PHE A 26 -4.18 10.51 -18.55
CA PHE A 26 -4.18 9.54 -17.45
C PHE A 26 -4.45 10.26 -16.12
N PRO A 27 -5.37 9.76 -15.25
CA PRO A 27 -5.65 10.37 -13.96
C PRO A 27 -4.38 10.44 -13.10
N GLN A 28 -4.03 11.63 -12.62
CA GLN A 28 -2.80 11.81 -11.83
C GLN A 28 -2.87 11.17 -10.45
N THR A 29 -4.09 10.99 -9.92
CA THR A 29 -4.31 10.34 -8.63
C THR A 29 -4.90 8.95 -8.85
N ALA A 30 -4.25 7.93 -8.26
CA ALA A 30 -4.74 6.57 -8.26
C ALA A 30 -5.13 6.11 -6.86
N VAL A 31 -6.08 5.19 -6.78
CA VAL A 31 -6.46 4.47 -5.57
C VAL A 31 -6.34 2.98 -5.81
N SER A 32 -5.76 2.27 -4.86
CA SER A 32 -5.59 0.83 -4.97
C SER A 32 -5.70 0.13 -3.62
N CYS A 33 -6.11 -1.14 -3.69
CA CYS A 33 -6.05 -2.07 -2.57
C CYS A 33 -5.60 -3.46 -3.06
N PHE A 34 -5.30 -4.34 -2.13
CA PHE A 34 -4.84 -5.71 -2.44
C PHE A 34 -5.97 -6.73 -2.48
N ALA A 35 -7.11 -6.46 -1.82
CA ALA A 35 -8.23 -7.36 -1.72
C ALA A 35 -9.13 -7.30 -2.97
N ARG A 36 -9.18 -8.40 -3.73
CA ARG A 36 -9.95 -8.47 -4.98
C ARG A 36 -11.45 -8.19 -4.79
N GLU A 37 -12.05 -8.72 -3.73
CA GLU A 37 -13.48 -8.52 -3.44
C GLU A 37 -13.77 -7.05 -3.09
N THR A 38 -12.96 -6.44 -2.22
CA THR A 38 -13.07 -5.02 -1.87
C THR A 38 -12.89 -4.14 -3.10
N PHE A 39 -11.92 -4.46 -3.97
CA PHE A 39 -11.72 -3.74 -5.22
C PHE A 39 -12.94 -3.83 -6.15
N ALA A 40 -13.48 -5.03 -6.35
CA ALA A 40 -14.64 -5.23 -7.22
C ALA A 40 -15.87 -4.46 -6.73
N ARG A 41 -16.11 -4.43 -5.43
CA ARG A 41 -17.20 -3.67 -4.81
C ARG A 41 -16.97 -2.17 -4.93
N MET A 42 -15.76 -1.69 -4.63
CA MET A 42 -15.38 -0.29 -4.78
C MET A 42 -15.55 0.19 -6.23
N LEU A 43 -15.14 -0.62 -7.21
CA LEU A 43 -15.30 -0.26 -8.64
C LEU A 43 -16.78 -0.20 -9.05
N ALA A 44 -17.62 -1.09 -8.51
CA ALA A 44 -19.06 -1.14 -8.82
C ALA A 44 -19.83 0.08 -8.29
N ASP A 45 -19.29 0.81 -7.33
CA ASP A 45 -19.93 2.02 -6.78
C ASP A 45 -19.79 3.25 -7.71
N PHE A 46 -19.01 3.16 -8.79
CA PHE A 46 -18.73 4.27 -9.69
C PHE A 46 -19.02 3.91 -11.15
N ASP A 47 -19.44 4.91 -11.92
CA ASP A 47 -19.33 4.85 -13.38
C ASP A 47 -17.84 4.76 -13.72
N HIS A 48 -17.46 3.75 -14.51
CA HIS A 48 -16.06 3.47 -14.80
C HIS A 48 -15.83 3.06 -16.26
N GLU A 49 -14.65 3.33 -16.76
CA GLU A 49 -14.16 2.86 -18.07
C GLU A 49 -12.77 2.24 -17.93
N LEU A 50 -12.50 1.20 -18.70
CA LEU A 50 -11.16 0.61 -18.79
C LEU A 50 -10.24 1.58 -19.54
N ILE A 51 -9.17 2.07 -18.89
CA ILE A 51 -8.13 2.88 -19.55
C ILE A 51 -7.17 1.96 -20.31
N THR A 52 -6.61 0.99 -19.60
CA THR A 52 -5.61 0.06 -20.12
C THR A 52 -5.49 -1.16 -19.19
N THR A 53 -4.70 -2.13 -19.63
CA THR A 53 -4.28 -3.26 -18.79
C THR A 53 -2.76 -3.32 -18.81
N THR A 54 -2.12 -3.34 -17.64
CA THR A 54 -0.70 -3.67 -17.54
C THR A 54 -0.52 -5.12 -17.13
N SER A 55 0.64 -5.69 -17.42
CA SER A 55 0.89 -7.10 -17.14
C SER A 55 2.33 -7.37 -16.77
N MET A 56 2.52 -8.33 -15.88
CA MET A 56 3.82 -8.89 -15.55
C MET A 56 3.71 -10.41 -15.51
N ALA A 57 4.35 -11.09 -16.47
CA ALA A 57 4.31 -12.55 -16.65
C ALA A 57 2.85 -13.09 -16.70
N ASN A 58 2.36 -13.65 -15.59
CA ASN A 58 1.03 -14.24 -15.46
C ASN A 58 0.03 -13.36 -14.67
N ILE A 59 0.39 -12.11 -14.39
CA ILE A 59 -0.45 -11.15 -13.68
C ILE A 59 -0.92 -10.11 -14.70
N GLU A 60 -2.22 -9.95 -14.83
CA GLU A 60 -2.85 -8.88 -15.62
C GLU A 60 -3.63 -7.96 -14.68
N ILE A 61 -3.35 -6.67 -14.75
CA ILE A 61 -3.96 -5.64 -13.90
C ILE A 61 -4.70 -4.64 -14.78
N PRO A 62 -6.02 -4.72 -14.86
CA PRO A 62 -6.83 -3.70 -15.51
C PRO A 62 -6.83 -2.42 -14.67
N ILE A 63 -6.72 -1.28 -15.34
CA ILE A 63 -6.72 0.06 -14.76
C ILE A 63 -7.95 0.80 -15.27
N TYR A 64 -8.80 1.24 -14.36
CA TYR A 64 -10.05 1.90 -14.67
C TYR A 64 -10.00 3.37 -14.33
N ARG A 65 -10.63 4.21 -15.16
CA ARG A 65 -10.99 5.57 -14.79
C ARG A 65 -12.34 5.55 -14.11
N VAL A 66 -12.46 6.27 -13.01
CA VAL A 66 -13.73 6.51 -12.33
C VAL A 66 -13.93 8.00 -12.11
N PHE A 67 -15.19 8.39 -12.00
CA PHE A 67 -15.59 9.76 -11.73
C PHE A 67 -16.22 9.82 -10.33
N ALA A 68 -15.54 10.50 -9.42
CA ALA A 68 -15.99 10.68 -8.04
C ALA A 68 -16.01 12.17 -7.71
N ASP A 69 -17.15 12.70 -7.29
CA ASP A 69 -17.36 14.11 -6.94
C ASP A 69 -16.80 15.10 -7.99
N GLY A 70 -16.93 14.75 -9.29
CA GLY A 70 -16.47 15.58 -10.40
C GLY A 70 -14.97 15.54 -10.68
N GLN A 71 -14.23 14.67 -10.02
CA GLN A 71 -12.80 14.42 -10.26
C GLN A 71 -12.58 13.02 -10.85
N GLU A 72 -11.54 12.90 -11.67
CA GLU A 72 -11.11 11.63 -12.24
C GLU A 72 -10.05 10.97 -11.35
N LEU A 73 -10.25 9.67 -11.08
CA LEU A 73 -9.28 8.83 -10.38
C LEU A 73 -8.98 7.59 -11.21
N ALA A 74 -7.76 7.06 -11.11
CA ALA A 74 -7.45 5.72 -11.61
C ALA A 74 -7.66 4.69 -10.50
N LEU A 75 -8.39 3.62 -10.77
CA LEU A 75 -8.55 2.50 -9.85
C LEU A 75 -7.91 1.23 -10.43
N PHE A 76 -7.17 0.51 -9.61
CA PHE A 76 -6.62 -0.80 -9.95
C PHE A 76 -6.48 -1.67 -8.71
N ASN A 77 -6.38 -2.99 -8.89
CA ASN A 77 -6.14 -3.93 -7.79
C ASN A 77 -4.65 -4.31 -7.76
N ALA A 78 -3.91 -3.83 -6.76
CA ALA A 78 -2.48 -4.10 -6.65
C ALA A 78 -2.20 -5.59 -6.37
N PRO A 79 -1.18 -6.19 -6.98
CA PRO A 79 -0.75 -7.53 -6.62
C PRO A 79 -0.08 -7.55 -5.25
N VAL A 80 -0.26 -8.65 -4.51
CA VAL A 80 0.41 -8.88 -3.23
C VAL A 80 1.88 -9.23 -3.43
N GLY A 81 2.73 -8.71 -2.54
CA GLY A 81 4.17 -8.92 -2.52
C GLY A 81 4.96 -7.72 -3.05
N ALA A 82 5.97 -7.30 -2.32
CA ALA A 82 6.75 -6.08 -2.56
C ALA A 82 7.23 -5.94 -4.01
N SER A 83 7.84 -6.97 -4.58
CA SER A 83 8.40 -6.91 -5.93
C SER A 83 7.34 -6.81 -7.03
N ALA A 84 6.23 -7.55 -6.90
CA ALA A 84 5.14 -7.51 -7.86
C ALA A 84 4.39 -6.17 -7.80
N CYS A 85 4.10 -5.69 -6.59
CA CYS A 85 3.44 -4.40 -6.37
C CYS A 85 4.27 -3.25 -6.96
N VAL A 86 5.55 -3.19 -6.65
CA VAL A 86 6.46 -2.13 -7.14
C VAL A 86 6.58 -2.15 -8.66
N ALA A 87 6.71 -3.32 -9.29
CA ALA A 87 6.79 -3.42 -10.75
C ALA A 87 5.53 -2.85 -11.44
N ILE A 88 4.34 -3.17 -10.93
CA ILE A 88 3.08 -2.60 -11.44
C ILE A 88 3.01 -1.09 -11.19
N LEU A 89 3.46 -0.60 -10.03
CA LEU A 89 3.48 0.84 -9.74
C LEU A 89 4.43 1.62 -10.65
N GLU A 90 5.56 1.03 -11.08
CA GLU A 90 6.44 1.63 -12.08
C GLU A 90 5.71 1.86 -13.41
N ASP A 91 4.89 0.90 -13.86
CA ASP A 91 4.07 1.05 -15.06
C ASP A 91 3.04 2.19 -14.90
N LEU A 92 2.36 2.26 -13.74
CA LEU A 92 1.40 3.33 -13.46
C LEU A 92 2.05 4.72 -13.46
N ILE A 93 3.26 4.82 -12.93
CA ILE A 93 4.05 6.06 -12.95
C ILE A 93 4.39 6.44 -14.40
N ALA A 94 4.80 5.48 -15.24
CA ALA A 94 5.08 5.69 -16.64
C ALA A 94 3.82 6.10 -17.44
N PHE A 95 2.65 5.54 -17.13
CA PHE A 95 1.37 6.01 -17.71
C PHE A 95 1.04 7.45 -17.35
N GLY A 96 1.48 7.97 -16.21
CA GLY A 96 1.25 9.37 -15.80
C GLY A 96 0.81 9.59 -14.36
N MET A 97 0.71 8.53 -13.55
CA MET A 97 0.36 8.65 -12.12
C MET A 97 1.38 9.49 -11.35
N LYS A 98 0.91 10.37 -10.46
CA LYS A 98 1.72 11.22 -9.58
C LYS A 98 1.39 11.05 -8.11
N LYS A 99 0.16 10.62 -7.80
CA LYS A 99 -0.32 10.41 -6.44
C LYS A 99 -0.97 9.05 -6.33
N LEU A 100 -0.72 8.37 -5.22
CA LEU A 100 -1.33 7.07 -4.92
C LEU A 100 -1.92 7.09 -3.52
N VAL A 101 -3.16 6.67 -3.38
CA VAL A 101 -3.74 6.22 -2.12
C VAL A 101 -3.75 4.70 -2.16
N LEU A 102 -2.98 4.07 -1.27
CA LEU A 102 -2.85 2.62 -1.19
C LEU A 102 -3.32 2.14 0.19
N PHE A 103 -4.25 1.20 0.21
CA PHE A 103 -4.72 0.62 1.45
C PHE A 103 -4.83 -0.90 1.38
N GLY A 104 -4.76 -1.54 2.53
CA GLY A 104 -4.84 -2.98 2.63
C GLY A 104 -5.07 -3.45 4.05
N THR A 105 -5.18 -4.76 4.19
CA THR A 105 -5.16 -5.42 5.49
C THR A 105 -3.75 -5.43 6.07
N CYS A 106 -3.66 -5.47 7.40
CA CYS A 106 -2.43 -5.83 8.09
C CYS A 106 -2.74 -6.76 9.26
N GLY A 107 -1.79 -7.62 9.59
CA GLY A 107 -1.81 -8.38 10.84
C GLY A 107 -1.37 -7.49 11.99
N VAL A 108 -2.21 -7.29 13.01
CA VAL A 108 -1.83 -6.46 14.15
C VAL A 108 -1.00 -7.25 15.16
N LEU A 109 -0.03 -6.58 15.78
CA LEU A 109 0.88 -7.15 16.77
C LEU A 109 0.50 -6.75 18.21
N ASN A 110 -0.50 -5.88 18.34
CA ASN A 110 -1.06 -5.43 19.61
C ASN A 110 -2.54 -5.81 19.68
N GLU A 111 -2.94 -6.58 20.68
CA GLU A 111 -4.31 -7.05 20.91
C GLU A 111 -5.32 -5.91 21.17
N ASP A 112 -4.87 -4.76 21.66
CA ASP A 112 -5.73 -3.59 21.88
C ASP A 112 -6.24 -2.96 20.58
N ILE A 113 -5.59 -3.23 19.44
CA ILE A 113 -6.03 -2.79 18.12
C ILE A 113 -7.16 -3.70 17.65
N LYS A 114 -8.37 -3.13 17.57
CA LYS A 114 -9.56 -3.87 17.18
C LYS A 114 -9.62 -4.07 15.66
N GLU A 115 -10.40 -5.07 15.25
CA GLU A 115 -10.72 -5.34 13.85
C GLU A 115 -11.23 -4.08 13.14
N THR A 116 -10.87 -3.93 11.86
CA THR A 116 -11.19 -2.79 10.99
C THR A 116 -10.68 -1.42 11.46
N SER A 117 -9.97 -1.34 12.60
CA SER A 117 -9.33 -0.10 13.04
C SER A 117 -8.32 0.39 12.00
N ILE A 118 -8.34 1.69 11.72
CA ILE A 118 -7.40 2.30 10.77
C ILE A 118 -6.01 2.42 11.42
N ILE A 119 -4.97 2.09 10.65
CA ILE A 119 -3.58 2.21 11.05
C ILE A 119 -2.85 3.09 10.03
N ILE A 120 -2.23 4.15 10.52
CA ILE A 120 -1.38 5.05 9.72
C ILE A 120 0.08 4.68 10.01
N PRO A 121 0.81 4.09 9.05
CA PRO A 121 2.22 3.79 9.24
C PRO A 121 3.05 5.08 9.26
N THR A 122 3.90 5.21 10.28
CA THR A 122 4.85 6.33 10.41
C THR A 122 6.21 5.99 9.81
N ALA A 123 6.59 4.72 9.89
CA ALA A 123 7.78 4.13 9.27
C ALA A 123 7.54 2.65 9.01
N ALA A 124 8.32 2.06 8.13
CA ALA A 124 8.28 0.63 7.83
C ALA A 124 9.63 -0.03 8.14
N LEU A 125 9.61 -1.13 8.90
CA LEU A 125 10.77 -1.99 9.12
C LEU A 125 10.96 -2.87 7.87
N ARG A 126 12.15 -2.82 7.28
CA ARG A 126 12.48 -3.40 5.98
C ARG A 126 12.96 -4.85 6.13
N ASP A 127 12.02 -5.81 6.12
CA ASP A 127 12.31 -7.26 6.16
C ASP A 127 11.90 -7.91 4.83
N GLU A 128 12.10 -7.19 3.72
CA GLU A 128 11.88 -7.57 2.33
C GLU A 128 13.07 -7.14 1.47
N GLY A 129 13.15 -7.58 0.21
CA GLY A 129 14.31 -7.31 -0.64
C GLY A 129 14.17 -6.10 -1.56
N THR A 130 12.96 -5.73 -1.95
CA THR A 130 12.69 -4.77 -3.04
C THR A 130 13.12 -3.35 -2.71
N SER A 131 12.83 -2.88 -1.49
CA SER A 131 13.15 -1.51 -1.08
C SER A 131 14.64 -1.16 -1.16
N TYR A 132 15.51 -2.15 -1.03
CA TYR A 132 16.97 -1.98 -1.09
C TYR A 132 17.49 -1.65 -2.50
N HIS A 133 16.69 -1.89 -3.55
CA HIS A 133 16.98 -1.47 -4.91
C HIS A 133 16.65 0.01 -5.17
N TYR A 134 15.79 0.62 -4.33
CA TYR A 134 15.29 1.98 -4.50
C TYR A 134 15.84 2.97 -3.47
N GLN A 135 16.33 2.49 -2.32
CA GLN A 135 16.88 3.33 -1.26
C GLN A 135 18.07 2.67 -0.57
N PRO A 136 19.07 3.46 -0.10
CA PRO A 136 20.19 2.92 0.67
C PRO A 136 19.76 2.00 1.81
N ALA A 137 20.63 1.05 2.16
CA ALA A 137 20.37 0.09 3.23
C ALA A 137 20.14 0.79 4.57
N SER A 138 19.05 0.46 5.22
CA SER A 138 18.67 0.88 6.57
C SER A 138 17.69 -0.14 7.15
N SER A 139 17.52 -0.16 8.45
CA SER A 139 16.57 -1.06 9.11
C SER A 139 15.11 -0.61 8.93
N GLU A 140 14.89 0.67 8.66
CA GLU A 140 13.56 1.25 8.49
C GLU A 140 13.57 2.38 7.46
N ILE A 141 12.39 2.72 6.96
CA ILE A 141 12.15 3.82 6.03
C ILE A 141 10.91 4.61 6.47
N ALA A 142 10.94 5.94 6.32
CA ALA A 142 9.79 6.79 6.59
C ALA A 142 8.66 6.53 5.59
N VAL A 143 7.42 6.53 6.06
CA VAL A 143 6.20 6.34 5.26
C VAL A 143 5.36 7.60 5.32
N ASN A 144 4.51 7.83 4.32
CA ASN A 144 3.64 9.00 4.25
C ASN A 144 4.37 10.35 4.38
N VAL A 145 5.58 10.44 3.82
CA VAL A 145 6.41 11.63 3.92
C VAL A 145 5.67 12.85 3.35
N GLY A 146 5.50 13.88 4.20
CA GLY A 146 4.74 15.09 3.85
C GLY A 146 3.21 14.93 3.89
N LEU A 147 2.68 13.73 4.13
CA LEU A 147 1.24 13.43 4.15
C LEU A 147 0.73 12.92 5.51
N GLN A 148 1.61 12.64 6.47
CA GLN A 148 1.20 12.06 7.75
C GLN A 148 0.23 12.98 8.52
N ASP A 149 0.56 14.27 8.67
CA ASP A 149 -0.30 15.24 9.36
C ASP A 149 -1.62 15.45 8.61
N PHE A 150 -1.58 15.44 7.27
CA PHE A 150 -2.79 15.49 6.46
C PHE A 150 -3.72 14.31 6.78
N LEU A 151 -3.20 13.07 6.78
CA LEU A 151 -3.99 11.87 7.09
C LEU A 151 -4.57 11.90 8.50
N VAL A 152 -3.77 12.25 9.50
CA VAL A 152 -4.21 12.33 10.90
C VAL A 152 -5.35 13.33 11.02
N ASN A 153 -5.13 14.58 10.54
CA ASN A 153 -6.15 15.63 10.58
C ASN A 153 -7.43 15.24 9.81
N PHE A 154 -7.27 14.57 8.65
CA PHE A 154 -8.40 14.12 7.84
C PHE A 154 -9.30 13.13 8.60
N LEU A 155 -8.70 12.17 9.31
CA LEU A 155 -9.42 11.18 10.12
C LEU A 155 -10.03 11.81 11.38
N GLU A 156 -9.28 12.67 12.10
CA GLU A 156 -9.75 13.34 13.30
C GLU A 156 -10.96 14.23 13.04
N GLN A 157 -10.95 15.02 11.96
CA GLN A 157 -12.08 15.86 11.57
C GLN A 157 -13.36 15.06 11.27
N ARG A 158 -13.24 13.78 10.95
CA ARG A 158 -14.35 12.85 10.69
C ARG A 158 -14.68 11.96 11.87
N GLY A 159 -13.99 12.12 13.00
CA GLY A 159 -14.18 11.27 14.19
C GLY A 159 -13.77 9.81 13.96
N ILE A 160 -12.88 9.52 12.99
CA ILE A 160 -12.42 8.17 12.69
C ILE A 160 -11.26 7.82 13.61
N SER A 161 -11.46 6.80 14.44
CA SER A 161 -10.41 6.28 15.32
C SER A 161 -9.29 5.62 14.51
N HIS A 162 -8.05 5.90 14.88
CA HIS A 162 -6.89 5.34 14.21
C HIS A 162 -5.72 5.13 15.18
N SER A 163 -4.75 4.33 14.76
CA SER A 163 -3.49 4.08 15.45
C SER A 163 -2.32 4.54 14.60
N LEU A 164 -1.31 5.13 15.24
CA LEU A 164 -0.04 5.53 14.62
C LEU A 164 1.06 4.60 15.11
N GLY A 165 1.89 4.09 14.20
CA GLY A 165 3.03 3.26 14.57
C GLY A 165 3.82 2.75 13.39
N LYS A 166 4.90 2.02 13.67
CA LYS A 166 5.68 1.39 12.61
C LYS A 166 4.98 0.14 12.11
N VAL A 167 5.16 -0.17 10.83
CA VAL A 167 4.76 -1.43 10.22
C VAL A 167 5.99 -2.30 9.98
N TRP A 168 5.87 -3.60 10.14
CA TRP A 168 6.88 -4.57 9.74
C TRP A 168 6.53 -5.09 8.35
N THR A 169 7.31 -4.74 7.33
CA THR A 169 7.11 -5.25 5.97
C THR A 169 7.98 -6.49 5.74
N THR A 170 7.36 -7.61 5.37
CA THR A 170 8.06 -8.89 5.18
C THR A 170 7.68 -9.59 3.87
N ASP A 171 8.66 -10.21 3.19
CA ASP A 171 8.42 -11.10 2.03
C ASP A 171 7.95 -12.51 2.44
N GLY A 172 8.01 -12.84 3.73
CA GLY A 172 7.86 -14.22 4.20
C GLY A 172 6.76 -14.42 5.23
N ILE A 173 5.50 -14.39 4.82
CA ILE A 173 4.34 -14.58 5.69
C ILE A 173 4.45 -15.84 6.58
N PHE A 174 4.93 -16.96 6.05
CA PHE A 174 5.13 -18.19 6.83
C PHE A 174 6.47 -18.24 7.59
N ARG A 175 7.18 -17.11 7.67
CA ARG A 175 8.42 -16.94 8.43
C ARG A 175 8.31 -15.87 9.53
N GLU A 176 7.12 -15.48 9.88
CA GLU A 176 6.77 -14.63 11.01
C GLU A 176 6.84 -15.45 12.31
N THR A 177 8.06 -15.75 12.74
CA THR A 177 8.32 -16.55 13.95
C THR A 177 8.19 -15.72 15.22
N ALA A 178 7.91 -16.35 16.37
CA ALA A 178 7.78 -15.68 17.67
C ALA A 178 8.98 -14.77 17.97
N ASP A 179 10.23 -15.23 17.70
CA ASP A 179 11.43 -14.42 17.90
C ASP A 179 11.54 -13.22 16.97
N LYS A 180 11.10 -13.35 15.70
CA LYS A 180 11.01 -12.21 14.78
C LYS A 180 9.97 -11.21 15.30
N LEU A 181 8.78 -11.68 15.60
CA LEU A 181 7.67 -10.86 16.08
C LEU A 181 8.09 -10.05 17.33
N ARG A 182 8.70 -10.69 18.31
CA ARG A 182 9.21 -10.00 19.52
C ARG A 182 10.18 -8.87 19.15
N ARG A 183 11.19 -9.16 18.33
CA ARG A 183 12.16 -8.14 17.87
C ARG A 183 11.51 -6.99 17.09
N ARG A 184 10.47 -7.27 16.27
CA ARG A 184 9.76 -6.23 15.52
C ARG A 184 8.89 -5.36 16.43
N LYS A 185 8.24 -5.97 17.44
CA LYS A 185 7.53 -5.22 18.51
C LYS A 185 8.49 -4.34 19.31
N GLU A 186 9.65 -4.86 19.71
CA GLU A 186 10.71 -4.09 20.39
C GLU A 186 11.23 -2.92 19.53
N ALA A 187 11.25 -3.07 18.21
CA ALA A 187 11.58 -2.00 17.26
C ALA A 187 10.43 -1.01 17.01
N GLY A 188 9.27 -1.22 17.63
CA GLY A 188 8.10 -0.34 17.58
C GLY A 188 7.06 -0.69 16.52
N ALA A 189 7.12 -1.88 15.92
CA ALA A 189 6.08 -2.32 15.00
C ALA A 189 4.79 -2.64 15.74
N ILE A 190 3.67 -2.12 15.22
CA ILE A 190 2.31 -2.38 15.72
C ILE A 190 1.51 -3.29 14.79
N CYS A 191 1.96 -3.45 13.55
CA CYS A 191 1.36 -4.34 12.57
C CYS A 191 2.41 -4.87 11.58
N VAL A 192 2.01 -5.84 10.76
CA VAL A 192 2.81 -6.46 9.69
C VAL A 192 2.06 -6.42 8.36
N ASP A 193 2.80 -6.17 7.29
CA ASP A 193 2.35 -6.17 5.90
C ASP A 193 3.39 -6.80 4.97
N MET A 194 3.20 -6.68 3.65
CA MET A 194 4.12 -7.26 2.66
C MET A 194 4.64 -6.23 1.62
N GLU A 195 4.25 -4.95 1.65
CA GLU A 195 4.55 -3.98 0.57
C GLU A 195 5.06 -2.62 1.05
N CYS A 196 4.72 -2.19 2.25
CA CYS A 196 4.82 -0.80 2.70
C CYS A 196 6.23 -0.20 2.55
N SER A 197 7.27 -0.89 2.99
CA SER A 197 8.64 -0.37 2.87
C SER A 197 9.10 -0.24 1.42
N ALA A 198 8.70 -1.17 0.55
CA ALA A 198 9.04 -1.15 -0.86
C ALA A 198 8.32 -0.01 -1.60
N VAL A 199 7.04 0.19 -1.32
CA VAL A 199 6.25 1.29 -1.89
C VAL A 199 6.78 2.64 -1.43
N ALA A 200 7.14 2.79 -0.14
CA ALA A 200 7.76 4.01 0.36
C ALA A 200 9.13 4.31 -0.30
N ALA A 201 9.93 3.26 -0.53
CA ALA A 201 11.21 3.38 -1.22
C ALA A 201 11.06 3.80 -2.68
N LEU A 202 10.11 3.19 -3.41
CA LEU A 202 9.75 3.57 -4.76
C LEU A 202 9.27 5.02 -4.82
N ALA A 203 8.37 5.41 -3.92
CA ALA A 203 7.81 6.77 -3.88
C ALA A 203 8.93 7.82 -3.75
N ALA A 204 9.86 7.61 -2.84
CA ALA A 204 11.01 8.50 -2.66
C ALA A 204 11.96 8.48 -3.87
N PHE A 205 12.14 7.33 -4.53
CA PHE A 205 12.99 7.20 -5.70
C PHE A 205 12.37 7.84 -6.95
N ARG A 206 11.06 7.76 -7.15
CA ARG A 206 10.35 8.29 -8.33
C ARG A 206 9.73 9.67 -8.11
N ASP A 207 9.89 10.25 -6.92
CA ASP A 207 9.35 11.58 -6.55
C ASP A 207 7.81 11.65 -6.73
N ILE A 208 7.10 10.59 -6.34
CA ILE A 208 5.63 10.56 -6.29
C ILE A 208 5.11 10.69 -4.87
N GLN A 209 3.88 11.14 -4.71
CA GLN A 209 3.21 11.18 -3.42
C GLN A 209 2.45 9.86 -3.16
N VAL A 210 2.74 9.21 -2.05
CA VAL A 210 2.01 8.01 -1.62
C VAL A 210 1.41 8.23 -0.24
N CYS A 211 0.10 8.06 -0.17
CA CYS A 211 -0.69 8.04 1.03
C CYS A 211 -1.07 6.59 1.32
N GLN A 212 -0.41 5.96 2.29
CA GLN A 212 -0.64 4.57 2.64
C GLN A 212 -1.24 4.44 4.03
N PHE A 213 -2.29 3.62 4.17
CA PHE A 213 -2.87 3.24 5.43
C PHE A 213 -3.36 1.80 5.40
N PHE A 214 -3.59 1.23 6.57
CA PHE A 214 -4.09 -0.13 6.71
C PHE A 214 -5.37 -0.15 7.52
N TYR A 215 -6.05 -1.28 7.47
CA TYR A 215 -7.05 -1.65 8.45
C TYR A 215 -6.71 -3.02 9.06
N ALA A 216 -6.92 -3.13 10.37
CA ALA A 216 -6.61 -4.34 11.13
C ALA A 216 -7.50 -5.50 10.68
N ALA A 217 -6.92 -6.63 10.30
CA ALA A 217 -7.64 -7.81 9.85
C ALA A 217 -7.44 -9.03 10.75
N ASP A 218 -6.21 -9.38 11.05
CA ASP A 218 -5.85 -10.52 11.89
C ASP A 218 -4.92 -10.07 13.03
N HIS A 219 -4.66 -10.96 13.95
CA HIS A 219 -3.77 -10.69 15.10
C HIS A 219 -2.73 -11.79 15.24
N LEU A 220 -1.47 -11.35 15.34
CA LEU A 220 -0.33 -12.22 15.61
C LEU A 220 0.20 -11.97 17.02
N SER A 221 0.25 -13.03 17.82
CA SER A 221 0.97 -13.06 19.09
C SER A 221 2.17 -14.01 19.01
N GLU A 222 3.02 -14.01 20.02
CA GLU A 222 4.14 -14.97 20.09
C GLU A 222 3.66 -16.43 20.22
N GLU A 223 2.43 -16.63 20.65
CA GLU A 223 1.84 -17.93 20.98
C GLU A 223 0.87 -18.45 19.91
N ALA A 224 0.16 -17.54 19.22
CA ALA A 224 -0.92 -17.91 18.33
C ALA A 224 -1.19 -16.85 17.26
N TRP A 225 -1.74 -17.31 16.16
CA TRP A 225 -2.37 -16.48 15.14
C TRP A 225 -3.89 -16.56 15.25
N ASP A 226 -4.53 -15.40 15.29
CA ASP A 226 -5.99 -15.26 15.27
C ASP A 226 -6.41 -14.61 13.94
N MET A 227 -7.10 -15.38 13.10
CA MET A 227 -7.50 -14.97 11.77
C MET A 227 -8.50 -13.80 11.76
N ARG A 228 -9.27 -13.60 12.83
CA ARG A 228 -10.31 -12.56 12.92
C ARG A 228 -11.12 -12.44 11.62
N ASN A 229 -11.16 -11.25 11.00
CA ASN A 229 -11.91 -10.95 9.77
C ASN A 229 -11.03 -10.90 8.49
N LEU A 230 -9.87 -11.56 8.50
CA LEU A 230 -8.97 -11.62 7.32
C LEU A 230 -9.65 -12.24 6.09
N ALA A 231 -10.65 -13.10 6.27
CA ALA A 231 -11.36 -13.74 5.17
C ALA A 231 -11.99 -12.70 4.23
N ASN A 232 -11.86 -12.91 2.92
CA ASN A 232 -12.33 -11.99 1.88
C ASN A 232 -13.82 -11.62 2.00
N HIS A 233 -14.65 -12.52 2.54
CA HIS A 233 -16.10 -12.32 2.65
C HIS A 233 -16.56 -11.90 4.05
N ALA A 234 -15.62 -11.67 5.00
CA ALA A 234 -15.96 -11.18 6.32
C ALA A 234 -16.07 -9.65 6.33
N ASP A 235 -17.02 -9.12 7.09
CA ASP A 235 -17.18 -7.68 7.36
C ASP A 235 -17.15 -6.77 6.11
N LEU A 236 -17.85 -7.20 5.04
CA LEU A 236 -17.86 -6.48 3.76
C LEU A 236 -18.31 -5.02 3.91
N ASP A 237 -19.31 -4.74 4.72
CA ASP A 237 -19.80 -3.37 4.92
C ASP A 237 -18.76 -2.47 5.60
N GLU A 238 -17.95 -3.01 6.51
CA GLU A 238 -16.84 -2.26 7.13
C GLU A 238 -15.70 -2.05 6.12
N LYS A 239 -15.41 -3.06 5.29
CA LYS A 239 -14.41 -2.94 4.21
C LYS A 239 -14.83 -1.92 3.15
N ASP A 240 -16.12 -1.81 2.83
CA ASP A 240 -16.66 -0.77 1.94
C ASP A 240 -16.48 0.63 2.52
N LYS A 241 -16.66 0.80 3.85
CA LYS A 241 -16.38 2.08 4.52
C LYS A 241 -14.90 2.47 4.40
N VAL A 242 -13.99 1.49 4.54
CA VAL A 242 -12.54 1.71 4.37
C VAL A 242 -12.21 2.06 2.91
N ALA A 243 -12.83 1.38 1.94
CA ALA A 243 -12.66 1.66 0.53
C ALA A 243 -13.17 3.08 0.18
N ASN A 244 -14.34 3.46 0.68
CA ASN A 244 -14.87 4.81 0.52
C ASN A 244 -13.97 5.88 1.19
N LEU A 245 -13.41 5.57 2.36
CA LEU A 245 -12.43 6.45 3.01
C LEU A 245 -11.22 6.69 2.10
N ALA A 246 -10.69 5.65 1.42
CA ALA A 246 -9.58 5.80 0.48
C ALA A 246 -9.92 6.72 -0.69
N ILE A 247 -11.13 6.61 -1.25
CA ILE A 247 -11.61 7.52 -2.30
C ILE A 247 -11.69 8.96 -1.77
N GLN A 248 -12.26 9.17 -0.58
CA GLN A 248 -12.36 10.52 0.01
C GLN A 248 -10.98 11.13 0.30
N ILE A 249 -10.00 10.34 0.72
CA ILE A 249 -8.61 10.79 0.88
C ILE A 249 -8.04 11.20 -0.47
N ALA A 250 -8.25 10.39 -1.52
CA ALA A 250 -7.75 10.68 -2.87
C ALA A 250 -8.32 11.98 -3.46
N LEU A 251 -9.59 12.25 -3.21
CA LEU A 251 -10.26 13.49 -3.64
C LEU A 251 -9.77 14.74 -2.90
N ALA A 252 -9.19 14.56 -1.71
CA ALA A 252 -8.68 15.64 -0.86
C ALA A 252 -7.16 15.88 -1.02
N LEU A 253 -6.43 15.01 -1.74
CA LEU A 253 -5.02 15.14 -2.07
C LEU A 253 -4.80 16.08 -3.26
#